data_53986b565c7132f62d5645fe2dac18e3
#
_entry.id   53986b565c7132f62d5645fe2dac18e3
#
_cell.length_a   1.000
_cell.length_b   1.000
_cell.length_c   1.000
_cell.angle_alpha   90.00
_cell.angle_beta   90.00
_cell.angle_gamma   90.00
#
_symmetry.space_group_name_H-M   'P 1'
#
loop_
_entity.id
_entity.type
_entity.pdbx_description
1 polymer ?
#
loop_
_entity_poly.entity_id
_entity_poly.type
_entity_poly.pdbx_seq_one_letter_code
_entity_poly.pdbx_strand_id
1 'polypeptide(L)'
;MVSLSAIHDSSERYPPPRCHPETRTLVRTLITCWIQDPNPTCFVLWLYGPAGAGKSAILQSLAEECYSLEGRRFGGSFFFSRGKPGRSQGHFLFSTIAYQLAMNLPYLRTHIDNAMQADLSLYTKSMMVQMRSLIIDSFRKLSESIGHTPTVIIDGLDECDGHETQKLILEIIYEAVAIHKLSLRFLIASRPEAHIREAFDRETLRSIAKRLVLDESFGPNQDIEKYLCDGFKSIYDQNSTLMEQVVQPWPGTGIIDLLVQKASGQFIYASTVLKFVGAEFYNPLSQLDVVLESSPLDRTLFSDLDQLYSQILSTYPIAEKLISVLGTVLALHCPQPPGVIEDLLGMKAGEVGLVLRGLHSLIRFPHIPDENFTRTTDAGKDQGLRLLHASFEDYLVDRNHSGHFFIDTNIFRTQITKAGFQLMTKWISQPCG
;
A
#
# COMPACT_ATOMS: atom_id res chain seq x y z
N MET A 1 -5.51 -16.37 -14.38
CA MET A 1 -4.22 -15.81 -13.95
C MET A 1 -4.39 -15.34 -12.51
N VAL A 2 -3.43 -15.66 -11.64
CA VAL A 2 -3.46 -15.35 -10.20
C VAL A 2 -2.38 -14.29 -9.94
N SER A 3 -2.68 -13.27 -9.14
CA SER A 3 -1.71 -12.24 -8.74
C SER A 3 -1.14 -12.55 -7.35
N LEU A 4 -0.08 -13.35 -7.28
CA LEU A 4 0.58 -13.67 -6.02
C LEU A 4 1.24 -12.46 -5.35
N SER A 5 1.54 -11.42 -6.12
CA SER A 5 2.07 -10.16 -5.61
C SER A 5 1.07 -9.38 -4.73
N ALA A 6 -0.22 -9.67 -4.85
CA ALA A 6 -1.29 -8.99 -4.13
C ALA A 6 -1.67 -9.65 -2.79
N ILE A 7 -1.15 -10.83 -2.45
CA ILE A 7 -1.46 -11.52 -1.19
C ILE A 7 -0.68 -10.94 -0.01
N HIS A 8 -1.16 -11.17 1.22
CA HIS A 8 -0.62 -10.54 2.44
C HIS A 8 0.85 -10.90 2.75
N ASP A 9 1.29 -12.10 2.38
CA ASP A 9 2.64 -12.64 2.63
C ASP A 9 3.55 -12.63 1.39
N SER A 10 3.17 -11.87 0.36
CA SER A 10 3.99 -11.73 -0.86
C SER A 10 5.33 -11.08 -0.58
N SER A 11 6.42 -11.63 -1.16
CA SER A 11 7.75 -11.02 -1.15
C SER A 11 7.78 -9.63 -1.75
N GLU A 12 6.93 -9.34 -2.75
CA GLU A 12 6.83 -8.01 -3.35
C GLU A 12 6.28 -6.93 -2.40
N ARG A 13 5.65 -7.35 -1.30
CA ARG A 13 5.15 -6.46 -0.25
C ARG A 13 6.08 -6.35 0.95
N TYR A 14 7.19 -7.11 0.96
CA TYR A 14 8.11 -7.15 2.10
C TYR A 14 9.01 -5.91 2.17
N PRO A 15 9.23 -5.30 3.36
CA PRO A 15 8.46 -5.52 4.58
C PRO A 15 7.05 -4.91 4.44
N PRO A 16 5.99 -5.69 4.77
CA PRO A 16 4.62 -5.18 4.71
C PRO A 16 4.38 -4.17 5.84
N PRO A 17 3.52 -3.16 5.62
CA PRO A 17 3.13 -2.25 6.70
C PRO A 17 2.36 -3.03 7.76
N ARG A 18 2.74 -2.88 9.04
CA ARG A 18 2.05 -3.47 10.19
C ARG A 18 1.70 -2.39 11.21
N CYS A 19 0.70 -2.66 12.03
CA CYS A 19 0.46 -1.83 13.21
C CYS A 19 1.67 -1.96 14.15
N HIS A 20 2.12 -0.83 14.67
CA HIS A 20 3.09 -0.83 15.76
C HIS A 20 2.48 -1.54 16.98
N PRO A 21 3.27 -2.28 17.78
CA PRO A 21 2.77 -2.92 18.99
C PRO A 21 1.95 -1.96 19.86
N GLU A 22 0.84 -2.47 20.40
CA GLU A 22 -0.10 -1.71 21.26
C GLU A 22 -0.80 -0.51 20.60
N THR A 23 -0.66 -0.32 19.29
CA THR A 23 -1.41 0.69 18.54
C THR A 23 -2.59 0.09 17.77
N ARG A 24 -3.60 0.91 17.47
CA ARG A 24 -4.83 0.50 16.76
C ARG A 24 -5.56 -0.69 17.42
N THR A 25 -5.36 -0.89 18.72
CA THR A 25 -5.91 -2.03 19.46
C THR A 25 -7.42 -2.04 19.45
N LEU A 26 -8.08 -0.89 19.67
CA LEU A 26 -9.54 -0.81 19.70
C LEU A 26 -10.16 -1.18 18.34
N VAL A 27 -9.68 -0.61 17.26
CA VAL A 27 -10.20 -0.87 15.92
C VAL A 27 -9.95 -2.32 15.50
N ARG A 28 -8.77 -2.87 15.82
CA ARG A 28 -8.45 -4.28 15.55
C ARG A 28 -9.37 -5.21 16.34
N THR A 29 -9.59 -4.94 17.62
CA THR A 29 -10.52 -5.71 18.46
C THR A 29 -11.94 -5.70 17.90
N LEU A 30 -12.47 -4.53 17.49
CA LEU A 30 -13.79 -4.43 16.90
C LEU A 30 -13.94 -5.24 15.60
N ILE A 31 -12.91 -5.23 14.76
CA ILE A 31 -12.91 -6.01 13.51
C ILE A 31 -12.76 -7.51 13.84
N THR A 32 -11.91 -7.88 14.79
CA THR A 32 -11.74 -9.28 15.21
C THR A 32 -13.01 -9.84 15.81
N CYS A 33 -13.73 -9.08 16.66
CA CYS A 33 -15.04 -9.47 17.15
C CYS A 33 -16.05 -9.72 16.01
N TRP A 34 -16.05 -8.85 14.98
CA TRP A 34 -16.90 -9.06 13.80
C TRP A 34 -16.48 -10.30 12.99
N ILE A 35 -15.18 -10.57 12.85
CA ILE A 35 -14.68 -11.79 12.18
C ILE A 35 -15.08 -13.06 12.95
N GLN A 36 -15.10 -12.99 14.27
CA GLN A 36 -15.36 -14.13 15.14
C GLN A 36 -16.85 -14.34 15.46
N ASP A 37 -17.71 -13.40 15.11
CA ASP A 37 -19.16 -13.50 15.38
C ASP A 37 -19.74 -14.77 14.73
N PRO A 38 -20.31 -15.70 15.51
CA PRO A 38 -20.89 -16.92 14.95
C PRO A 38 -22.21 -16.68 14.19
N ASN A 39 -22.89 -15.55 14.47
CA ASN A 39 -24.18 -15.21 13.90
C ASN A 39 -24.16 -13.81 13.25
N PRO A 40 -23.38 -13.61 12.18
CA PRO A 40 -23.19 -12.29 11.60
C PRO A 40 -24.49 -11.75 11.01
N THR A 41 -24.85 -10.54 11.38
CA THR A 41 -25.94 -9.79 10.72
C THR A 41 -25.46 -9.11 9.44
N CYS A 42 -24.15 -8.81 9.34
CA CYS A 42 -23.51 -8.17 8.20
C CYS A 42 -22.30 -8.98 7.75
N PHE A 43 -22.21 -9.25 6.45
CA PHE A 43 -21.12 -10.04 5.85
C PHE A 43 -20.06 -9.18 5.18
N VAL A 44 -20.29 -7.87 5.06
CA VAL A 44 -19.33 -6.90 4.55
C VAL A 44 -18.98 -5.92 5.67
N LEU A 45 -17.70 -5.63 5.86
CA LEU A 45 -17.24 -4.53 6.72
C LEU A 45 -16.38 -3.60 5.87
N TRP A 46 -16.80 -2.34 5.79
CA TRP A 46 -16.05 -1.29 5.09
C TRP A 46 -15.28 -0.44 6.09
N LEU A 47 -13.95 -0.60 6.09
CA LEU A 47 -13.00 0.23 6.84
C LEU A 47 -12.57 1.41 5.97
N TYR A 48 -12.93 2.62 6.32
CA TYR A 48 -12.59 3.78 5.51
C TYR A 48 -12.01 4.93 6.34
N GLY A 49 -11.27 5.79 5.66
CA GLY A 49 -10.61 6.94 6.28
C GLY A 49 -9.61 7.58 5.32
N PRO A 50 -9.03 8.72 5.68
CA PRO A 50 -8.12 9.47 4.83
C PRO A 50 -6.86 8.67 4.45
N ALA A 51 -6.11 9.20 3.48
CA ALA A 51 -4.77 8.70 3.18
C ALA A 51 -3.91 8.72 4.46
N GLY A 52 -3.03 7.74 4.63
CA GLY A 52 -2.12 7.73 5.78
C GLY A 52 -2.72 7.37 7.14
N ALA A 53 -4.03 7.12 7.25
CA ALA A 53 -4.69 6.72 8.50
C ALA A 53 -4.28 5.32 9.02
N GLY A 54 -3.51 4.54 8.26
CA GLY A 54 -3.01 3.22 8.67
C GLY A 54 -3.93 2.04 8.29
N LYS A 55 -4.88 2.21 7.35
CA LYS A 55 -5.80 1.14 6.90
C LYS A 55 -5.05 -0.13 6.49
N SER A 56 -4.06 -0.01 5.61
CA SER A 56 -3.28 -1.15 5.13
C SER A 56 -2.48 -1.85 6.22
N ALA A 57 -1.98 -1.11 7.21
CA ALA A 57 -1.29 -1.69 8.37
C ALA A 57 -2.25 -2.49 9.25
N ILE A 58 -3.48 -1.98 9.47
CA ILE A 58 -4.55 -2.69 10.19
C ILE A 58 -4.91 -3.98 9.47
N LEU A 59 -5.17 -3.91 8.15
CA LEU A 59 -5.57 -5.08 7.36
C LEU A 59 -4.46 -6.12 7.24
N GLN A 60 -3.20 -5.69 7.15
CA GLN A 60 -2.05 -6.59 7.16
C GLN A 60 -1.94 -7.34 8.50
N SER A 61 -2.00 -6.61 9.62
CA SER A 61 -1.94 -7.22 10.94
C SER A 61 -3.09 -8.22 11.16
N LEU A 62 -4.32 -7.86 10.73
CA LEU A 62 -5.48 -8.75 10.81
C LEU A 62 -5.36 -9.97 9.88
N ALA A 63 -4.78 -9.83 8.69
CA ALA A 63 -4.54 -10.96 7.79
C ALA A 63 -3.60 -11.98 8.44
N GLU A 64 -2.50 -11.52 9.02
CA GLU A 64 -1.53 -12.36 9.73
C GLU A 64 -2.15 -13.02 10.97
N GLU A 65 -2.96 -12.29 11.74
CA GLU A 65 -3.69 -12.82 12.88
C GLU A 65 -4.71 -13.88 12.46
N CYS A 66 -5.53 -13.60 11.46
CA CYS A 66 -6.53 -14.54 10.95
C CYS A 66 -5.89 -15.82 10.38
N TYR A 67 -4.72 -15.69 9.76
CA TYR A 67 -3.97 -16.83 9.21
C TYR A 67 -3.40 -17.71 10.32
N SER A 68 -2.95 -17.11 11.43
CA SER A 68 -2.37 -17.83 12.58
C SER A 68 -3.40 -18.42 13.55
N LEU A 69 -4.67 -17.94 13.51
CA LEU A 69 -5.72 -18.42 14.39
C LEU A 69 -6.11 -19.87 14.08
N GLU A 70 -6.24 -20.70 15.12
CA GLU A 70 -6.90 -22.00 15.03
C GLU A 70 -8.35 -21.84 14.53
N GLY A 71 -8.77 -22.69 13.58
CA GLY A 71 -10.11 -22.65 13.04
C GLY A 71 -10.24 -22.09 11.63
N ARG A 72 -9.10 -21.78 10.93
CA ARG A 72 -9.05 -21.45 9.51
C ARG A 72 -10.06 -20.38 9.05
N ARG A 73 -10.12 -19.27 9.79
CA ARG A 73 -11.01 -18.14 9.47
C ARG A 73 -10.50 -17.26 8.34
N PHE A 74 -9.26 -17.43 7.93
CA PHE A 74 -8.68 -16.70 6.82
C PHE A 74 -9.04 -17.36 5.49
N GLY A 75 -9.84 -16.67 4.68
CA GLY A 75 -10.20 -17.11 3.33
C GLY A 75 -9.16 -16.69 2.29
N GLY A 76 -8.66 -15.47 2.41
CA GLY A 76 -7.66 -14.92 1.50
C GLY A 76 -7.55 -13.40 1.62
N SER A 77 -6.62 -12.82 0.89
CA SER A 77 -6.40 -11.38 0.86
C SER A 77 -6.04 -10.89 -0.54
N PHE A 78 -6.36 -9.63 -0.81
CA PHE A 78 -5.93 -8.91 -1.99
C PHE A 78 -5.62 -7.47 -1.62
N PHE A 79 -4.38 -7.06 -1.82
CA PHE A 79 -3.90 -5.71 -1.53
C PHE A 79 -3.67 -4.97 -2.85
N PHE A 80 -4.63 -4.15 -3.23
CA PHE A 80 -4.50 -3.29 -4.40
C PHE A 80 -3.31 -2.34 -4.25
N SER A 81 -2.75 -1.93 -5.38
CA SER A 81 -1.70 -0.91 -5.42
C SER A 81 -1.69 -0.25 -6.78
N ARG A 82 -1.96 1.05 -6.81
CA ARG A 82 -2.04 1.87 -8.02
C ARG A 82 -0.80 1.71 -8.88
N GLY A 83 -0.98 1.61 -10.20
CA GLY A 83 0.10 1.52 -11.17
C GLY A 83 0.94 0.25 -11.13
N LYS A 84 0.62 -0.75 -10.29
CA LYS A 84 1.37 -2.00 -10.23
C LYS A 84 0.68 -3.10 -11.02
N PRO A 85 1.35 -3.70 -12.03
CA PRO A 85 0.81 -4.81 -12.79
C PRO A 85 0.34 -5.96 -11.87
N GLY A 86 -0.86 -6.49 -12.15
CA GLY A 86 -1.47 -7.55 -11.34
C GLY A 86 -2.12 -7.04 -10.04
N ARG A 87 -1.70 -5.89 -9.49
CA ARG A 87 -2.24 -5.36 -8.22
C ARG A 87 -3.16 -4.16 -8.40
N SER A 88 -3.12 -3.44 -9.54
CA SER A 88 -4.08 -2.38 -9.83
C SER A 88 -5.32 -2.88 -10.58
N GLN A 89 -5.28 -4.06 -11.13
CA GLN A 89 -6.28 -4.56 -12.07
C GLN A 89 -7.30 -5.46 -11.37
N GLY A 90 -8.56 -5.05 -11.35
CA GLY A 90 -9.64 -5.76 -10.65
C GLY A 90 -9.91 -7.18 -11.15
N HIS A 91 -9.61 -7.49 -12.42
CA HIS A 91 -9.88 -8.82 -13.00
C HIS A 91 -9.03 -9.95 -12.37
N PHE A 92 -7.96 -9.65 -11.65
CA PHE A 92 -7.19 -10.64 -10.90
C PHE A 92 -7.79 -10.95 -9.51
N LEU A 93 -8.71 -10.14 -9.00
CA LEU A 93 -9.20 -10.24 -7.64
C LEU A 93 -9.78 -11.62 -7.33
N PHE A 94 -10.85 -12.00 -8.03
CA PHE A 94 -11.61 -13.22 -7.67
C PHE A 94 -10.86 -14.52 -7.99
N SER A 95 -10.06 -14.55 -9.05
CA SER A 95 -9.18 -15.70 -9.32
C SER A 95 -8.09 -15.85 -8.26
N THR A 96 -7.53 -14.75 -7.75
CA THR A 96 -6.54 -14.77 -6.67
C THR A 96 -7.16 -15.18 -5.33
N ILE A 97 -8.38 -14.73 -5.06
CA ILE A 97 -9.12 -15.16 -3.86
C ILE A 97 -9.50 -16.63 -3.95
N ALA A 98 -9.99 -17.12 -5.11
CA ALA A 98 -10.31 -18.53 -5.31
C ALA A 98 -9.10 -19.43 -5.08
N TYR A 99 -7.93 -19.04 -5.58
CA TYR A 99 -6.68 -19.75 -5.32
C TYR A 99 -6.38 -19.86 -3.81
N GLN A 100 -6.47 -18.74 -3.08
CA GLN A 100 -6.22 -18.74 -1.63
C GLN A 100 -7.28 -19.55 -0.87
N LEU A 101 -8.56 -19.47 -1.25
CA LEU A 101 -9.62 -20.30 -0.68
C LEU A 101 -9.32 -21.80 -0.84
N ALA A 102 -8.82 -22.22 -2.01
CA ALA A 102 -8.42 -23.62 -2.24
C ALA A 102 -7.23 -24.04 -1.38
N MET A 103 -6.30 -23.11 -1.07
CA MET A 103 -5.12 -23.39 -0.25
C MET A 103 -5.46 -23.37 1.25
N ASN A 104 -6.23 -22.39 1.70
CA ASN A 104 -6.51 -22.16 3.11
C ASN A 104 -7.67 -23.02 3.64
N LEU A 105 -8.60 -23.44 2.76
CA LEU A 105 -9.81 -24.17 3.10
C LEU A 105 -9.85 -25.49 2.31
N PRO A 106 -9.22 -26.57 2.82
CA PRO A 106 -9.07 -27.84 2.09
C PRO A 106 -10.38 -28.44 1.59
N TYR A 107 -11.49 -28.19 2.26
CA TYR A 107 -12.82 -28.65 1.86
C TYR A 107 -13.35 -27.98 0.56
N LEU A 108 -12.82 -26.80 0.17
CA LEU A 108 -13.15 -26.13 -1.09
C LEU A 108 -12.21 -26.53 -2.23
N ARG A 109 -11.02 -27.04 -1.93
CA ARG A 109 -9.97 -27.29 -2.89
C ARG A 109 -10.44 -28.14 -4.07
N THR A 110 -11.04 -29.29 -3.79
CA THR A 110 -11.52 -30.21 -4.83
C THR A 110 -12.58 -29.57 -5.73
N HIS A 111 -13.46 -28.75 -5.18
CA HIS A 111 -14.52 -28.09 -5.95
C HIS A 111 -13.98 -27.00 -6.86
N ILE A 112 -13.01 -26.20 -6.38
CA ILE A 112 -12.35 -25.16 -7.16
C ILE A 112 -11.46 -25.80 -8.25
N ASP A 113 -10.69 -26.83 -7.93
CA ASP A 113 -9.85 -27.56 -8.87
C ASP A 113 -10.71 -28.18 -9.99
N ASN A 114 -11.83 -28.82 -9.66
CA ASN A 114 -12.77 -29.36 -10.65
C ASN A 114 -13.37 -28.29 -11.56
N ALA A 115 -13.70 -27.11 -11.03
CA ALA A 115 -14.19 -25.99 -11.84
C ALA A 115 -13.12 -25.52 -12.83
N MET A 116 -11.87 -25.40 -12.39
CA MET A 116 -10.73 -25.01 -13.23
C MET A 116 -10.39 -26.08 -14.28
N GLN A 117 -10.50 -27.39 -13.94
CA GLN A 117 -10.28 -28.49 -14.90
C GLN A 117 -11.38 -28.53 -15.97
N ALA A 118 -12.63 -28.22 -15.58
CA ALA A 118 -13.76 -28.18 -16.52
C ALA A 118 -13.65 -27.03 -17.52
N ASP A 119 -13.04 -25.91 -17.12
CA ASP A 119 -12.85 -24.75 -17.98
C ASP A 119 -11.57 -23.98 -17.60
N LEU A 120 -10.48 -24.32 -18.28
CA LEU A 120 -9.17 -23.69 -18.08
C LEU A 120 -9.15 -22.19 -18.42
N SER A 121 -10.17 -21.67 -19.10
CA SER A 121 -10.27 -20.24 -19.45
C SER A 121 -10.93 -19.38 -18.37
N LEU A 122 -11.41 -19.93 -17.25
CA LEU A 122 -12.15 -19.20 -16.21
C LEU A 122 -11.38 -17.98 -15.70
N TYR A 123 -10.06 -18.06 -15.56
CA TYR A 123 -9.24 -16.94 -15.10
C TYR A 123 -9.17 -15.75 -16.08
N THR A 124 -9.57 -15.93 -17.33
CA THR A 124 -9.64 -14.88 -18.36
C THR A 124 -11.05 -14.32 -18.54
N LYS A 125 -12.05 -14.95 -17.92
CA LYS A 125 -13.45 -14.52 -18.01
C LYS A 125 -13.72 -13.32 -17.12
N SER A 126 -14.91 -12.72 -17.29
CA SER A 126 -15.32 -11.56 -16.47
C SER A 126 -15.29 -11.88 -14.98
N MET A 127 -15.10 -10.87 -14.15
CA MET A 127 -15.06 -10.98 -12.69
C MET A 127 -16.32 -11.65 -12.12
N MET A 128 -17.49 -11.38 -12.71
CA MET A 128 -18.76 -12.02 -12.34
C MET A 128 -18.72 -13.53 -12.57
N VAL A 129 -18.22 -13.96 -13.73
CA VAL A 129 -18.10 -15.39 -14.06
C VAL A 129 -17.08 -16.07 -13.13
N GLN A 130 -15.94 -15.43 -12.87
CA GLN A 130 -14.94 -15.93 -11.92
C GLN A 130 -15.55 -16.12 -10.52
N MET A 131 -16.23 -15.10 -10.00
CA MET A 131 -16.88 -15.16 -8.69
C MET A 131 -17.90 -16.29 -8.63
N ARG A 132 -18.77 -16.40 -9.64
CA ARG A 132 -19.80 -17.44 -9.71
C ARG A 132 -19.21 -18.82 -9.78
N SER A 133 -18.39 -19.09 -10.81
CA SER A 133 -17.93 -20.46 -11.11
C SER A 133 -16.88 -20.97 -10.15
N LEU A 134 -15.93 -20.10 -9.70
CA LEU A 134 -14.84 -20.51 -8.83
C LEU A 134 -15.21 -20.48 -7.35
N ILE A 135 -16.05 -19.54 -6.91
CA ILE A 135 -16.33 -19.32 -5.50
C ILE A 135 -17.74 -19.76 -5.15
N ILE A 136 -18.79 -19.12 -5.69
CA ILE A 136 -20.19 -19.37 -5.29
C ILE A 136 -20.57 -20.82 -5.54
N ASP A 137 -20.34 -21.36 -6.75
CA ASP A 137 -20.70 -22.72 -7.10
C ASP A 137 -19.87 -23.76 -6.34
N SER A 138 -18.64 -23.43 -5.94
CA SER A 138 -17.81 -24.28 -5.08
C SER A 138 -18.36 -24.37 -3.66
N PHE A 139 -18.78 -23.25 -3.07
CA PHE A 139 -19.45 -23.25 -1.76
C PHE A 139 -20.78 -23.99 -1.77
N ARG A 140 -21.58 -23.89 -2.85
CA ARG A 140 -22.86 -24.59 -2.99
C ARG A 140 -22.74 -26.11 -3.03
N LYS A 141 -21.58 -26.63 -3.44
CA LYS A 141 -21.31 -28.07 -3.51
C LYS A 141 -20.88 -28.68 -2.18
N LEU A 142 -20.70 -27.84 -1.14
CA LEU A 142 -20.37 -28.35 0.18
C LEU A 142 -21.60 -29.03 0.80
N SER A 143 -21.42 -30.29 1.21
CA SER A 143 -22.48 -31.11 1.80
C SER A 143 -22.74 -30.80 3.27
N GLU A 144 -21.77 -30.19 3.94
CA GLU A 144 -21.80 -29.90 5.37
C GLU A 144 -21.71 -28.40 5.63
N SER A 145 -22.39 -27.96 6.70
CA SER A 145 -22.29 -26.59 7.19
C SER A 145 -20.86 -26.33 7.69
N ILE A 146 -20.23 -25.32 7.18
CA ILE A 146 -18.92 -24.86 7.66
C ILE A 146 -19.12 -24.29 9.06
N GLY A 147 -18.43 -24.82 10.06
CA GLY A 147 -18.57 -24.40 11.46
C GLY A 147 -18.17 -22.94 11.75
N HIS A 148 -17.63 -22.23 10.73
CA HIS A 148 -17.25 -20.82 10.80
C HIS A 148 -17.32 -20.17 9.40
N THR A 149 -17.53 -18.87 9.37
CA THR A 149 -17.54 -18.08 8.12
C THR A 149 -16.15 -17.53 7.84
N PRO A 150 -15.47 -17.95 6.75
CA PRO A 150 -14.16 -17.43 6.38
C PRO A 150 -14.22 -15.95 6.02
N THR A 151 -13.09 -15.24 6.14
CA THR A 151 -12.98 -13.82 5.85
C THR A 151 -12.00 -13.58 4.71
N VAL A 152 -12.42 -12.82 3.72
CA VAL A 152 -11.59 -12.26 2.64
C VAL A 152 -11.27 -10.81 2.97
N ILE A 153 -9.99 -10.44 2.85
CA ILE A 153 -9.50 -9.10 3.13
C ILE A 153 -9.13 -8.42 1.82
N ILE A 154 -9.74 -7.27 1.52
CA ILE A 154 -9.49 -6.47 0.32
C ILE A 154 -9.00 -5.09 0.77
N ASP A 155 -7.73 -4.79 0.54
CA ASP A 155 -7.14 -3.50 0.87
C ASP A 155 -7.02 -2.60 -0.36
N GLY A 156 -7.25 -1.30 -0.16
CA GLY A 156 -6.98 -0.29 -1.18
C GLY A 156 -7.91 -0.36 -2.39
N LEU A 157 -9.20 -0.61 -2.20
CA LEU A 157 -10.16 -0.68 -3.33
C LEU A 157 -10.11 0.59 -4.20
N ASP A 158 -9.83 1.76 -3.63
CA ASP A 158 -9.61 3.04 -4.34
C ASP A 158 -8.34 3.05 -5.21
N GLU A 159 -7.42 2.11 -5.00
CA GLU A 159 -6.21 1.94 -5.82
C GLU A 159 -6.41 0.98 -7.01
N CYS A 160 -7.59 0.39 -7.14
CA CYS A 160 -7.97 -0.41 -8.30
C CYS A 160 -8.23 0.49 -9.51
N ASP A 161 -7.74 0.08 -10.70
CA ASP A 161 -7.90 0.84 -11.94
C ASP A 161 -9.38 0.93 -12.36
N GLY A 162 -9.85 2.16 -12.56
CA GLY A 162 -11.17 2.49 -13.10
C GLY A 162 -12.31 2.45 -12.05
N HIS A 163 -13.00 3.59 -11.91
CA HIS A 163 -14.12 3.74 -10.96
C HIS A 163 -15.25 2.74 -11.21
N GLU A 164 -15.53 2.43 -12.48
CA GLU A 164 -16.57 1.44 -12.84
C GLU A 164 -16.15 0.02 -12.42
N THR A 165 -14.86 -0.31 -12.50
CA THR A 165 -14.33 -1.60 -11.99
C THR A 165 -14.50 -1.70 -10.49
N GLN A 166 -14.23 -0.63 -9.75
CA GLN A 166 -14.41 -0.58 -8.28
C GLN A 166 -15.88 -0.77 -7.89
N LYS A 167 -16.81 -0.10 -8.58
CA LYS A 167 -18.25 -0.29 -8.39
C LYS A 167 -18.68 -1.72 -8.70
N LEU A 168 -18.22 -2.27 -9.83
CA LEU A 168 -18.53 -3.62 -10.24
C LEU A 168 -18.06 -4.67 -9.22
N ILE A 169 -16.89 -4.49 -8.62
CA ILE A 169 -16.41 -5.36 -7.53
C ILE A 169 -17.40 -5.37 -6.36
N LEU A 170 -17.88 -4.19 -5.96
CA LEU A 170 -18.85 -4.07 -4.86
C LEU A 170 -20.21 -4.69 -5.21
N GLU A 171 -20.66 -4.54 -6.45
CA GLU A 171 -21.91 -5.15 -6.94
C GLU A 171 -21.80 -6.69 -6.96
N ILE A 172 -20.68 -7.25 -7.42
CA ILE A 172 -20.43 -8.69 -7.42
C ILE A 172 -20.42 -9.24 -5.98
N ILE A 173 -19.79 -8.54 -5.04
CA ILE A 173 -19.79 -8.94 -3.62
C ILE A 173 -21.20 -8.90 -3.04
N TYR A 174 -21.98 -7.85 -3.36
CA TYR A 174 -23.38 -7.77 -2.94
C TYR A 174 -24.20 -8.96 -3.48
N GLU A 175 -24.09 -9.25 -4.78
CA GLU A 175 -24.82 -10.37 -5.41
C GLU A 175 -24.45 -11.70 -4.75
N ALA A 176 -23.16 -11.94 -4.52
CA ALA A 176 -22.69 -13.15 -3.87
C ALA A 176 -23.28 -13.33 -2.46
N VAL A 177 -23.23 -12.29 -1.64
CA VAL A 177 -23.69 -12.34 -0.23
C VAL A 177 -25.21 -12.29 -0.13
N ALA A 178 -25.86 -11.32 -0.78
CA ALA A 178 -27.29 -11.08 -0.59
C ALA A 178 -28.17 -12.02 -1.41
N ILE A 179 -27.81 -12.28 -2.66
CA ILE A 179 -28.61 -13.09 -3.59
C ILE A 179 -28.25 -14.56 -3.47
N HIS A 180 -26.95 -14.88 -3.53
CA HIS A 180 -26.48 -16.26 -3.53
C HIS A 180 -26.26 -16.83 -2.13
N LYS A 181 -26.43 -16.01 -1.06
CA LYS A 181 -26.28 -16.40 0.36
C LYS A 181 -24.90 -17.04 0.64
N LEU A 182 -23.87 -16.50 -0.01
CA LEU A 182 -22.51 -16.98 0.16
C LEU A 182 -22.04 -16.79 1.62
N SER A 183 -21.65 -17.88 2.27
CA SER A 183 -21.13 -17.87 3.64
C SER A 183 -19.64 -17.47 3.64
N LEU A 184 -19.38 -16.23 3.26
CA LEU A 184 -18.05 -15.62 3.19
C LEU A 184 -18.14 -14.16 3.62
N ARG A 185 -17.22 -13.72 4.47
CA ARG A 185 -17.11 -12.31 4.88
C ARG A 185 -16.12 -11.55 4.03
N PHE A 186 -16.41 -10.26 3.82
CA PHE A 186 -15.54 -9.35 3.08
C PHE A 186 -15.19 -8.15 3.96
N LEU A 187 -13.91 -8.06 4.36
CA LEU A 187 -13.34 -6.88 5.00
C LEU A 187 -12.67 -6.03 3.91
N ILE A 188 -13.27 -4.88 3.62
CA ILE A 188 -12.84 -4.00 2.53
C ILE A 188 -12.30 -2.70 3.11
N ALA A 189 -11.10 -2.27 2.70
CA ALA A 189 -10.58 -0.95 3.05
C ALA A 189 -10.40 -0.07 1.81
N SER A 190 -10.75 1.21 1.96
CA SER A 190 -10.54 2.22 0.91
C SER A 190 -10.51 3.64 1.50
N ARG A 191 -10.08 4.61 0.69
CA ARG A 191 -10.45 6.02 0.89
C ARG A 191 -11.95 6.19 0.64
N PRO A 192 -12.63 7.18 1.27
CA PRO A 192 -14.03 7.45 1.04
C PRO A 192 -14.27 8.26 -0.25
N GLU A 193 -13.76 7.75 -1.38
CA GLU A 193 -13.98 8.35 -2.69
C GLU A 193 -15.49 8.44 -2.99
N ALA A 194 -15.93 9.48 -3.69
CA ALA A 194 -17.35 9.77 -3.88
C ALA A 194 -18.13 8.57 -4.44
N HIS A 195 -17.63 7.94 -5.49
CA HIS A 195 -18.29 6.79 -6.13
C HIS A 195 -18.32 5.52 -5.26
N ILE A 196 -17.31 5.31 -4.38
CA ILE A 196 -17.30 4.18 -3.42
C ILE A 196 -18.32 4.46 -2.31
N ARG A 197 -18.34 5.69 -1.78
CA ARG A 197 -19.30 6.11 -0.77
C ARG A 197 -20.73 5.97 -1.27
N GLU A 198 -21.01 6.48 -2.47
CA GLU A 198 -22.31 6.33 -3.13
C GLU A 198 -22.72 4.86 -3.30
N ALA A 199 -21.78 3.97 -3.66
CA ALA A 199 -22.06 2.54 -3.76
C ALA A 199 -22.47 1.95 -2.41
N PHE A 200 -21.77 2.29 -1.33
CA PHE A 200 -22.13 1.85 0.02
C PHE A 200 -23.41 2.54 0.57
N ASP A 201 -23.77 3.73 0.07
CA ASP A 201 -25.01 4.42 0.45
C ASP A 201 -26.26 3.82 -0.18
N ARG A 202 -26.14 3.10 -1.31
CA ARG A 202 -27.25 2.39 -1.93
C ARG A 202 -27.81 1.35 -0.96
N GLU A 203 -29.12 1.19 -0.93
CA GLU A 203 -29.83 0.27 -0.04
C GLU A 203 -29.31 -1.17 -0.14
N THR A 204 -28.86 -1.56 -1.33
CA THR A 204 -28.26 -2.87 -1.60
C THR A 204 -27.08 -3.16 -0.67
N LEU A 205 -25.99 -2.39 -0.74
CA LEU A 205 -24.84 -2.60 0.13
C LEU A 205 -25.08 -2.19 1.57
N ARG A 206 -25.90 -1.15 1.80
CA ARG A 206 -26.25 -0.69 3.14
C ARG A 206 -26.89 -1.79 3.98
N SER A 207 -27.68 -2.69 3.37
CA SER A 207 -28.37 -3.78 4.07
C SER A 207 -27.45 -4.89 4.57
N ILE A 208 -26.25 -5.05 3.98
CA ILE A 208 -25.32 -6.15 4.28
C ILE A 208 -23.99 -5.68 4.83
N ALA A 209 -23.74 -4.36 4.84
CA ALA A 209 -22.45 -3.79 5.19
C ALA A 209 -22.47 -3.04 6.52
N LYS A 210 -21.48 -3.31 7.36
CA LYS A 210 -21.13 -2.48 8.52
C LYS A 210 -20.03 -1.49 8.08
N ARG A 211 -20.13 -0.24 8.53
CA ARG A 211 -19.17 0.82 8.24
C ARG A 211 -18.34 1.14 9.47
N LEU A 212 -17.04 1.26 9.28
CA LEU A 212 -16.10 1.62 10.32
C LEU A 212 -15.18 2.75 9.78
N VAL A 213 -15.39 3.95 10.28
CA VAL A 213 -14.57 5.11 9.91
C VAL A 213 -13.34 5.17 10.80
N LEU A 214 -12.17 5.40 10.23
CA LEU A 214 -10.96 5.72 10.99
C LEU A 214 -10.89 7.23 11.20
N ASP A 215 -11.46 7.68 12.30
CA ASP A 215 -11.49 9.07 12.74
C ASP A 215 -10.84 9.23 14.13
N GLU A 216 -11.03 10.39 14.73
CA GLU A 216 -10.49 10.74 16.04
C GLU A 216 -11.04 9.89 17.19
N SER A 217 -12.22 9.27 17.02
CA SER A 217 -12.85 8.43 18.04
C SER A 217 -12.04 7.20 18.44
N PHE A 218 -11.10 6.79 17.58
CA PHE A 218 -10.18 5.69 17.84
C PHE A 218 -8.85 6.12 18.47
N GLY A 219 -8.73 7.35 18.96
CA GLY A 219 -7.55 7.86 19.67
C GLY A 219 -6.25 7.80 18.85
N PRO A 220 -6.25 8.24 17.57
CA PRO A 220 -5.06 8.13 16.73
C PRO A 220 -3.86 8.88 17.29
N ASN A 221 -4.08 9.97 18.02
CA ASN A 221 -3.01 10.78 18.58
C ASN A 221 -2.22 10.05 19.66
N GLN A 222 -2.88 9.29 20.54
CA GLN A 222 -2.21 8.47 21.55
C GLN A 222 -1.37 7.36 20.92
N ASP A 223 -1.91 6.72 19.88
CA ASP A 223 -1.20 5.69 19.12
C ASP A 223 0.01 6.28 18.39
N ILE A 224 -0.11 7.48 17.81
CA ILE A 224 0.98 8.19 17.12
C ILE A 224 2.04 8.63 18.11
N GLU A 225 1.65 9.13 19.28
CA GLU A 225 2.58 9.50 20.36
C GLU A 225 3.44 8.31 20.76
N LYS A 226 2.80 7.16 21.04
CA LYS A 226 3.52 5.93 21.36
C LYS A 226 4.46 5.52 20.23
N TYR A 227 3.98 5.53 18.99
CA TYR A 227 4.78 5.17 17.83
C TYR A 227 6.00 6.08 17.66
N LEU A 228 5.85 7.39 17.86
CA LEU A 228 6.95 8.35 17.83
C LEU A 228 7.93 8.12 18.99
N CYS A 229 7.45 7.98 20.21
CA CYS A 229 8.32 7.74 21.38
C CYS A 229 9.18 6.50 21.19
N ASP A 230 8.59 5.37 20.81
CA ASP A 230 9.30 4.12 20.59
C ASP A 230 10.28 4.23 19.40
N GLY A 231 9.86 4.91 18.33
CA GLY A 231 10.70 5.14 17.15
C GLY A 231 11.90 6.01 17.44
N PHE A 232 11.73 7.13 18.13
CA PHE A 232 12.84 8.02 18.51
C PHE A 232 13.79 7.36 19.50
N LYS A 233 13.26 6.56 20.45
CA LYS A 233 14.09 5.75 21.33
C LYS A 233 14.96 4.78 20.52
N SER A 234 14.39 4.09 19.54
CA SER A 234 15.15 3.19 18.67
C SER A 234 16.25 3.94 17.89
N ILE A 235 15.94 5.14 17.36
CA ILE A 235 16.94 5.98 16.68
C ILE A 235 18.06 6.39 17.63
N TYR A 236 17.73 6.77 18.86
CA TYR A 236 18.72 7.10 19.89
C TYR A 236 19.63 5.92 20.19
N ASP A 237 19.05 4.76 20.44
CA ASP A 237 19.80 3.53 20.79
C ASP A 237 20.75 3.10 19.65
N GLN A 238 20.32 3.22 18.39
CA GLN A 238 21.14 2.92 17.21
C GLN A 238 22.26 3.94 16.97
N ASN A 239 22.11 5.16 17.44
CA ASN A 239 23.08 6.25 17.27
C ASN A 239 23.74 6.68 18.60
N SER A 240 23.82 5.78 19.58
CA SER A 240 24.27 6.07 20.94
C SER A 240 25.61 6.82 21.01
N THR A 241 26.58 6.47 20.16
CA THR A 241 27.88 7.12 20.11
C THR A 241 27.80 8.60 19.67
N LEU A 242 26.94 8.90 18.69
CA LEU A 242 26.73 10.28 18.20
C LEU A 242 25.91 11.12 19.18
N MET A 243 25.10 10.45 20.00
CA MET A 243 24.11 11.06 20.88
C MET A 243 24.50 10.99 22.37
N GLU A 244 25.76 10.65 22.71
CA GLU A 244 26.23 10.46 24.07
C GLU A 244 25.99 11.68 24.98
N GLN A 245 26.07 12.87 24.42
CA GLN A 245 25.86 14.15 25.14
C GLN A 245 24.41 14.66 25.10
N VAL A 246 23.52 13.92 24.45
CA VAL A 246 22.12 14.34 24.30
C VAL A 246 21.31 13.94 25.53
N VAL A 247 20.65 14.93 26.12
CA VAL A 247 19.82 14.71 27.33
C VAL A 247 18.60 13.88 26.98
N GLN A 248 18.32 12.87 27.78
CA GLN A 248 17.13 12.04 27.66
C GLN A 248 15.95 12.56 28.49
N PRO A 249 14.70 12.29 28.07
CA PRO A 249 14.29 11.65 26.83
C PRO A 249 14.52 12.52 25.60
N TRP A 250 14.97 11.89 24.49
CA TRP A 250 15.12 12.58 23.21
C TRP A 250 14.16 11.99 22.16
N PRO A 251 13.50 12.85 21.39
CA PRO A 251 13.36 14.30 21.61
C PRO A 251 12.49 14.58 22.85
N GLY A 252 12.60 15.77 23.44
CA GLY A 252 11.79 16.13 24.60
C GLY A 252 10.29 16.06 24.32
N THR A 253 9.50 15.91 25.38
CA THR A 253 8.02 15.74 25.29
C THR A 253 7.33 16.81 24.46
N GLY A 254 7.74 18.08 24.58
CA GLY A 254 7.15 19.17 23.79
C GLY A 254 7.35 19.02 22.27
N ILE A 255 8.43 18.35 21.82
CA ILE A 255 8.66 18.05 20.42
C ILE A 255 7.74 16.90 19.97
N ILE A 256 7.58 15.86 20.81
CA ILE A 256 6.64 14.77 20.53
C ILE A 256 5.22 15.32 20.38
N ASP A 257 4.77 16.17 21.33
CA ASP A 257 3.43 16.80 21.28
C ASP A 257 3.22 17.59 19.98
N LEU A 258 4.24 18.35 19.56
CA LEU A 258 4.19 19.11 18.32
C LEU A 258 4.07 18.17 17.09
N LEU A 259 4.84 17.09 17.05
CA LEU A 259 4.80 16.14 15.95
C LEU A 259 3.46 15.37 15.91
N VAL A 260 2.89 15.02 17.06
CA VAL A 260 1.54 14.43 17.17
C VAL A 260 0.49 15.39 16.64
N GLN A 261 0.57 16.67 17.01
CA GLN A 261 -0.35 17.70 16.51
C GLN A 261 -0.24 17.84 14.98
N LYS A 262 0.99 17.95 14.44
CA LYS A 262 1.22 18.02 13.00
C LYS A 262 0.79 16.76 12.25
N ALA A 263 0.85 15.58 12.88
CA ALA A 263 0.40 14.34 12.27
C ALA A 263 -1.13 14.32 12.05
N SER A 264 -1.91 15.07 12.83
CA SER A 264 -3.38 15.20 12.67
C SER A 264 -4.07 13.84 12.46
N GLY A 265 -3.71 12.83 13.27
CA GLY A 265 -4.24 11.46 13.17
C GLY A 265 -3.68 10.61 12.03
N GLN A 266 -2.74 11.12 11.22
CA GLN A 266 -2.16 10.43 10.08
C GLN A 266 -0.83 9.77 10.44
N PHE A 267 -0.80 8.45 10.53
CA PHE A 267 0.43 7.68 10.81
C PHE A 267 1.53 7.85 9.77
N ILE A 268 1.16 8.20 8.53
CA ILE A 268 2.15 8.42 7.47
C ILE A 268 3.08 9.59 7.81
N TYR A 269 2.57 10.66 8.43
CA TYR A 269 3.40 11.78 8.88
C TYR A 269 4.46 11.29 9.87
N ALA A 270 4.04 10.62 10.93
CA ALA A 270 4.94 10.09 11.96
C ALA A 270 5.95 9.08 11.38
N SER A 271 5.49 8.18 10.51
CA SER A 271 6.37 7.21 9.83
C SER A 271 7.40 7.89 8.93
N THR A 272 7.01 8.95 8.22
CA THR A 272 7.93 9.72 7.36
C THR A 272 8.96 10.45 8.19
N VAL A 273 8.55 11.10 9.29
CA VAL A 273 9.46 11.75 10.23
C VAL A 273 10.50 10.77 10.79
N LEU A 274 10.06 9.63 11.32
CA LEU A 274 10.98 8.65 11.90
C LEU A 274 11.97 8.09 10.87
N LYS A 275 11.52 7.80 9.66
CA LYS A 275 12.39 7.33 8.58
C LYS A 275 13.37 8.39 8.12
N PHE A 276 12.95 9.65 8.08
CA PHE A 276 13.81 10.77 7.69
C PHE A 276 14.86 11.05 8.75
N VAL A 277 14.45 11.15 10.02
CA VAL A 277 15.37 11.40 11.14
C VAL A 277 16.32 10.23 11.39
N GLY A 278 15.84 8.99 11.25
CA GLY A 278 16.64 7.77 11.42
C GLY A 278 17.40 7.32 10.18
N ALA A 279 17.56 8.17 9.16
CA ALA A 279 18.26 7.81 7.94
C ALA A 279 19.76 7.54 8.22
N GLU A 280 20.27 6.38 7.77
CA GLU A 280 21.52 5.74 8.17
C GLU A 280 22.78 6.61 8.01
N PHE A 281 22.81 7.52 7.04
CA PHE A 281 24.02 8.32 6.74
C PHE A 281 23.92 9.78 7.20
N TYR A 282 22.96 10.10 8.04
CA TYR A 282 22.69 11.48 8.47
C TYR A 282 22.71 11.59 10.00
N ASN A 283 23.02 12.80 10.48
CA ASN A 283 22.96 13.08 11.91
C ASN A 283 21.47 13.25 12.33
N PRO A 284 20.93 12.41 13.23
CA PRO A 284 19.55 12.49 13.66
C PRO A 284 19.12 13.84 14.22
N LEU A 285 20.03 14.57 14.91
CA LEU A 285 19.75 15.89 15.45
C LEU A 285 19.47 16.89 14.33
N SER A 286 20.39 16.95 13.33
CA SER A 286 20.22 17.86 12.19
C SER A 286 19.00 17.54 11.35
N GLN A 287 18.66 16.24 11.19
CA GLN A 287 17.45 15.84 10.46
C GLN A 287 16.18 16.24 11.23
N LEU A 288 16.19 16.14 12.56
CA LEU A 288 15.07 16.58 13.36
C LEU A 288 14.90 18.10 13.27
N ASP A 289 15.99 18.88 13.27
CA ASP A 289 15.93 20.33 13.09
C ASP A 289 15.25 20.71 11.78
N VAL A 290 15.57 20.03 10.67
CA VAL A 290 14.88 20.22 9.37
C VAL A 290 13.37 19.99 9.47
N VAL A 291 12.92 18.94 10.18
CA VAL A 291 11.48 18.67 10.39
C VAL A 291 10.81 19.76 11.22
N LEU A 292 11.54 20.34 12.17
CA LEU A 292 11.03 21.38 13.08
C LEU A 292 11.08 22.79 12.48
N GLU A 293 11.95 23.05 11.50
CA GLU A 293 12.04 24.33 10.78
C GLU A 293 10.76 24.59 9.98
N SER A 294 9.69 25.00 10.66
CA SER A 294 8.47 25.46 10.01
C SER A 294 8.67 26.86 9.47
N SER A 295 8.56 27.05 8.15
CA SER A 295 8.44 28.41 7.60
C SER A 295 7.15 29.07 8.14
N PRO A 296 7.19 30.25 8.75
CA PRO A 296 6.01 30.90 9.33
C PRO A 296 4.99 31.38 8.30
N LEU A 297 5.30 31.33 7.00
CA LEU A 297 4.61 32.09 5.96
C LEU A 297 3.39 31.43 5.33
N ASP A 298 3.15 30.11 5.49
CA ASP A 298 2.11 29.43 4.74
C ASP A 298 1.20 28.45 5.52
N ARG A 299 0.79 28.84 6.73
CA ARG A 299 -0.14 28.01 7.54
C ARG A 299 -1.56 27.84 6.97
N THR A 300 -1.88 28.43 5.82
CA THR A 300 -3.27 28.50 5.33
C THR A 300 -3.58 27.70 4.08
N LEU A 301 -2.59 27.12 3.38
CA LEU A 301 -2.81 26.47 2.07
C LEU A 301 -2.40 25.00 1.97
N PHE A 302 -1.50 24.49 2.82
CA PHE A 302 -0.99 23.12 2.68
C PHE A 302 -1.12 22.35 3.99
N SER A 303 -1.42 21.05 3.88
CA SER A 303 -1.41 20.14 5.04
C SER A 303 0.00 20.03 5.63
N ASP A 304 0.11 19.72 6.93
CA ASP A 304 1.41 19.49 7.58
C ASP A 304 2.24 18.40 6.88
N LEU A 305 1.55 17.42 6.28
CA LEU A 305 2.19 16.35 5.49
C LEU A 305 2.80 16.90 4.20
N ASP A 306 2.12 17.81 3.50
CA ASP A 306 2.65 18.45 2.28
C ASP A 306 3.86 19.33 2.61
N GLN A 307 3.82 20.03 3.75
CA GLN A 307 4.96 20.80 4.25
C GLN A 307 6.15 19.89 4.55
N LEU A 308 5.92 18.73 5.19
CA LEU A 308 6.97 17.75 5.44
C LEU A 308 7.59 17.24 4.14
N TYR A 309 6.78 16.91 3.13
CA TYR A 309 7.27 16.51 1.82
C TYR A 309 8.10 17.61 1.16
N SER A 310 7.61 18.86 1.19
CA SER A 310 8.34 20.02 0.69
C SER A 310 9.67 20.23 1.40
N GLN A 311 9.71 20.11 2.73
CA GLN A 311 10.92 20.22 3.53
C GLN A 311 11.95 19.15 3.15
N ILE A 312 11.52 17.88 3.09
CA ILE A 312 12.41 16.77 2.70
C ILE A 312 12.96 17.00 1.29
N LEU A 313 12.11 17.36 0.33
CA LEU A 313 12.56 17.60 -1.05
C LEU A 313 13.48 18.81 -1.16
N SER A 314 13.28 19.84 -0.35
CA SER A 314 14.10 21.06 -0.33
C SER A 314 15.50 20.85 0.25
N THR A 315 15.77 19.74 0.93
CA THR A 315 17.14 19.39 1.36
C THR A 315 18.06 19.07 0.18
N TYR A 316 17.47 18.94 -1.03
CA TYR A 316 18.20 18.59 -2.26
C TYR A 316 18.72 19.82 -3.00
N PRO A 317 20.02 19.88 -3.31
CA PRO A 317 20.62 21.05 -3.95
C PRO A 317 20.29 21.19 -5.45
N ILE A 318 19.81 20.13 -6.12
CA ILE A 318 19.55 20.12 -7.57
C ILE A 318 18.12 19.66 -7.85
N ALA A 319 17.17 20.56 -7.62
CA ALA A 319 15.74 20.29 -7.76
C ALA A 319 15.35 19.78 -9.16
N GLU A 320 15.96 20.30 -10.24
CA GLU A 320 15.63 19.89 -11.62
C GLU A 320 15.93 18.41 -11.89
N LYS A 321 17.07 17.91 -11.44
CA LYS A 321 17.42 16.49 -11.59
C LYS A 321 16.51 15.61 -10.76
N LEU A 322 16.18 16.04 -9.55
CA LEU A 322 15.25 15.35 -8.67
C LEU A 322 13.86 15.22 -9.32
N ILE A 323 13.33 16.33 -9.84
CA ILE A 323 12.03 16.35 -10.55
C ILE A 323 12.09 15.44 -11.79
N SER A 324 13.18 15.44 -12.54
CA SER A 324 13.34 14.58 -13.71
C SER A 324 13.31 13.10 -13.35
N VAL A 325 14.01 12.70 -12.29
CA VAL A 325 14.01 11.31 -11.81
C VAL A 325 12.64 10.91 -11.27
N LEU A 326 12.04 11.73 -10.38
CA LEU A 326 10.72 11.47 -9.82
C LEU A 326 9.63 11.42 -10.90
N GLY A 327 9.68 12.35 -11.87
CA GLY A 327 8.76 12.39 -12.98
C GLY A 327 8.84 11.14 -13.87
N THR A 328 10.05 10.64 -14.07
CA THR A 328 10.27 9.39 -14.81
C THR A 328 9.73 8.19 -14.02
N VAL A 329 9.99 8.11 -12.72
CA VAL A 329 9.44 7.05 -11.85
C VAL A 329 7.91 7.03 -11.88
N LEU A 330 7.26 8.22 -11.80
CA LEU A 330 5.81 8.35 -11.84
C LEU A 330 5.21 8.03 -13.21
N ALA A 331 5.90 8.38 -14.29
CA ALA A 331 5.41 8.17 -15.64
C ALA A 331 5.54 6.72 -16.12
N LEU A 332 6.49 5.97 -15.54
CA LEU A 332 6.66 4.54 -15.77
C LEU A 332 5.68 3.76 -14.90
N HIS A 333 4.69 3.11 -15.52
CA HIS A 333 3.65 2.35 -14.80
C HIS A 333 4.17 1.12 -14.04
N CYS A 334 5.42 0.76 -14.18
CA CYS A 334 6.05 -0.34 -13.47
C CYS A 334 7.41 0.10 -12.90
N PRO A 335 7.79 -0.41 -11.72
CA PRO A 335 9.08 -0.13 -11.12
C PRO A 335 10.21 -0.52 -12.06
N GLN A 336 11.16 0.37 -12.26
CA GLN A 336 12.32 0.15 -13.10
C GLN A 336 13.61 0.25 -12.28
N PRO A 337 14.66 -0.53 -12.64
CA PRO A 337 15.98 -0.39 -12.04
C PRO A 337 16.54 1.02 -12.27
N PRO A 338 17.37 1.55 -11.36
CA PRO A 338 18.02 2.85 -11.52
C PRO A 338 18.71 3.03 -12.87
N GLY A 339 19.41 2.00 -13.38
CA GLY A 339 20.09 2.06 -14.67
C GLY A 339 19.16 2.31 -15.87
N VAL A 340 17.94 1.77 -15.86
CA VAL A 340 16.96 2.06 -16.92
C VAL A 340 16.53 3.52 -16.89
N ILE A 341 16.38 4.11 -15.70
CA ILE A 341 16.04 5.52 -15.55
C ILE A 341 17.20 6.40 -15.99
N GLU A 342 18.44 5.99 -15.67
CA GLU A 342 19.67 6.65 -16.12
C GLU A 342 19.76 6.67 -17.64
N ASP A 343 19.52 5.54 -18.30
CA ASP A 343 19.52 5.44 -19.77
C ASP A 343 18.43 6.33 -20.40
N LEU A 344 17.23 6.34 -19.84
CA LEU A 344 16.11 7.16 -20.34
C LEU A 344 16.37 8.66 -20.19
N LEU A 345 17.07 9.07 -19.12
CA LEU A 345 17.38 10.48 -18.84
C LEU A 345 18.75 10.91 -19.37
N GLY A 346 19.54 10.00 -19.96
CA GLY A 346 20.91 10.27 -20.40
C GLY A 346 21.86 10.60 -19.25
N MET A 347 21.62 10.06 -18.06
CA MET A 347 22.42 10.23 -16.86
C MET A 347 23.57 9.22 -16.84
N LYS A 348 24.60 9.50 -16.02
CA LYS A 348 25.71 8.58 -15.81
C LYS A 348 25.28 7.45 -14.86
N ALA A 349 25.92 6.28 -15.01
CA ALA A 349 25.70 5.15 -14.10
C ALA A 349 25.93 5.55 -12.63
N GLY A 350 24.98 5.21 -11.75
CA GLY A 350 24.96 5.56 -10.32
C GLY A 350 24.43 6.98 -10.01
N GLU A 351 24.14 7.80 -11.01
CA GLU A 351 23.70 9.19 -10.81
C GLU A 351 22.28 9.26 -10.21
N VAL A 352 21.38 8.36 -10.60
CA VAL A 352 20.04 8.25 -10.00
C VAL A 352 20.14 7.92 -8.50
N GLY A 353 21.03 7.00 -8.13
CA GLY A 353 21.29 6.69 -6.72
C GLY A 353 21.76 7.90 -5.92
N LEU A 354 22.63 8.73 -6.52
CA LEU A 354 23.10 9.97 -5.90
C LEU A 354 21.98 11.01 -5.76
N VAL A 355 21.17 11.18 -6.81
CA VAL A 355 20.04 12.11 -6.80
C VAL A 355 19.01 11.73 -5.75
N LEU A 356 18.73 10.45 -5.55
CA LEU A 356 17.74 9.98 -4.60
C LEU A 356 18.29 9.67 -3.20
N ARG A 357 19.60 9.87 -2.99
CA ARG A 357 20.25 9.66 -1.68
C ARG A 357 19.59 10.57 -0.64
N GLY A 358 19.12 10.01 0.46
CA GLY A 358 18.38 10.77 1.51
C GLY A 358 16.86 10.78 1.34
N LEU A 359 16.30 10.30 0.22
CA LEU A 359 14.87 10.14 0.05
C LEU A 359 14.35 8.73 0.45
N HIS A 360 15.10 7.99 1.26
CA HIS A 360 14.70 6.65 1.74
C HIS A 360 13.41 6.67 2.58
N SER A 361 13.03 7.83 3.11
CA SER A 361 11.74 8.02 3.78
C SER A 361 10.55 8.06 2.81
N LEU A 362 10.78 8.39 1.54
CA LEU A 362 9.76 8.59 0.51
C LEU A 362 9.84 7.57 -0.62
N ILE A 363 11.04 7.03 -0.90
CA ILE A 363 11.31 6.14 -2.02
C ILE A 363 12.00 4.87 -1.53
N ARG A 364 11.56 3.74 -2.05
CA ARG A 364 12.22 2.45 -1.86
C ARG A 364 13.23 2.21 -2.98
N PHE A 365 14.46 1.90 -2.58
CA PHE A 365 15.50 1.44 -3.48
C PHE A 365 15.42 -0.08 -3.67
N PRO A 366 15.80 -0.59 -4.85
CA PRO A 366 15.97 -2.03 -5.03
C PRO A 366 17.05 -2.54 -4.08
N HIS A 367 16.80 -3.70 -3.49
CA HIS A 367 17.83 -4.40 -2.72
C HIS A 367 18.91 -4.88 -3.69
N ILE A 368 20.15 -4.44 -3.53
CA ILE A 368 21.29 -5.01 -4.24
C ILE A 368 21.58 -6.35 -3.54
N PRO A 369 21.40 -7.51 -4.20
CA PRO A 369 21.78 -8.78 -3.59
C PRO A 369 23.29 -8.79 -3.36
N ASP A 370 23.74 -9.25 -2.20
CA ASP A 370 25.16 -9.56 -1.97
C ASP A 370 25.67 -10.48 -3.08
N GLU A 371 26.90 -10.26 -3.55
CA GLU A 371 27.53 -10.96 -4.69
C GLU A 371 27.56 -12.50 -4.59
N ASN A 372 27.17 -13.06 -3.46
CA ASN A 372 27.14 -14.50 -3.15
C ASN A 372 25.75 -15.16 -3.31
N PHE A 373 24.72 -14.44 -3.76
CA PHE A 373 23.40 -15.03 -3.93
C PHE A 373 23.29 -15.67 -5.32
N THR A 374 23.27 -17.00 -5.36
CA THR A 374 23.06 -17.81 -6.56
C THR A 374 21.75 -17.39 -7.25
N ARG A 375 21.84 -17.10 -8.55
CA ARG A 375 20.74 -16.77 -9.45
C ARG A 375 19.60 -17.80 -9.33
N THR A 376 18.63 -17.51 -8.50
CA THR A 376 17.30 -18.11 -8.62
C THR A 376 16.43 -17.22 -9.49
N THR A 377 15.63 -17.81 -10.36
CA THR A 377 14.85 -17.20 -11.44
C THR A 377 13.81 -16.14 -11.00
N ASP A 378 13.64 -15.89 -9.71
CA ASP A 378 12.74 -14.88 -9.14
C ASP A 378 13.43 -13.55 -8.75
N ALA A 379 14.75 -13.43 -8.86
CA ALA A 379 15.52 -12.24 -8.48
C ALA A 379 15.27 -11.00 -9.37
N GLY A 380 14.55 -11.13 -10.49
CA GLY A 380 14.31 -10.04 -11.44
C GLY A 380 13.17 -9.08 -11.07
N LYS A 381 12.31 -9.40 -10.11
CA LYS A 381 11.05 -8.67 -9.90
C LYS A 381 11.12 -7.53 -8.87
N ASP A 382 12.13 -7.46 -8.02
CA ASP A 382 12.24 -6.45 -6.94
C ASP A 382 13.34 -5.40 -7.18
N GLN A 383 13.77 -5.23 -8.43
CA GLN A 383 14.89 -4.36 -8.78
C GLN A 383 14.52 -2.91 -9.12
N GLY A 384 13.27 -2.49 -8.91
CA GLY A 384 12.78 -1.18 -9.34
C GLY A 384 12.60 -0.17 -8.22
N LEU A 385 12.85 1.12 -8.54
CA LEU A 385 12.51 2.25 -7.67
C LEU A 385 10.99 2.37 -7.49
N ARG A 386 10.54 2.62 -6.25
CA ARG A 386 9.12 2.74 -5.90
C ARG A 386 8.88 3.85 -4.90
N LEU A 387 7.80 4.59 -5.07
CA LEU A 387 7.30 5.47 -4.02
C LEU A 387 6.76 4.62 -2.86
N LEU A 388 7.06 5.04 -1.63
CA LEU A 388 6.67 4.29 -0.43
C LEU A 388 5.18 4.46 -0.09
N HIS A 389 4.57 5.58 -0.51
CA HIS A 389 3.20 5.88 -0.16
C HIS A 389 2.46 6.64 -1.26
N ALA A 390 1.19 6.27 -1.50
CA ALA A 390 0.35 6.90 -2.52
C ALA A 390 0.09 8.40 -2.25
N SER A 391 0.08 8.85 -0.99
CA SER A 391 -0.08 10.29 -0.69
C SER A 391 1.10 11.14 -1.15
N PHE A 392 2.30 10.57 -1.27
CA PHE A 392 3.44 11.28 -1.85
C PHE A 392 3.30 11.42 -3.37
N GLU A 393 2.74 10.40 -4.04
CA GLU A 393 2.35 10.48 -5.45
C GLU A 393 1.28 11.56 -5.65
N ASP A 394 0.20 11.52 -4.85
CA ASP A 394 -0.88 12.51 -4.91
C ASP A 394 -0.34 13.94 -4.72
N TYR A 395 0.60 14.13 -3.76
CA TYR A 395 1.28 15.41 -3.54
C TYR A 395 2.04 15.88 -4.79
N LEU A 396 2.87 15.02 -5.39
CA LEU A 396 3.71 15.40 -6.54
C LEU A 396 2.91 15.78 -7.79
N VAL A 397 1.73 15.16 -8.01
CA VAL A 397 0.89 15.40 -9.21
C VAL A 397 -0.16 16.50 -9.00
N ASP A 398 -0.30 17.05 -7.80
CA ASP A 398 -1.17 18.18 -7.54
C ASP A 398 -0.36 19.49 -7.43
N ARG A 399 -0.59 20.39 -8.38
CA ARG A 399 0.12 21.66 -8.46
C ARG A 399 -0.13 22.57 -7.25
N ASN A 400 -1.31 22.49 -6.65
CA ASN A 400 -1.66 23.32 -5.51
C ASN A 400 -0.95 22.86 -4.24
N HIS A 401 -0.62 21.58 -4.14
CA HIS A 401 0.05 20.97 -2.99
C HIS A 401 1.58 21.02 -3.11
N SER A 402 2.12 20.66 -4.26
CA SER A 402 3.57 20.51 -4.47
C SER A 402 4.30 21.77 -4.97
N GLY A 403 3.56 22.78 -5.49
CA GLY A 403 4.15 24.03 -5.95
C GLY A 403 5.25 23.82 -7.00
N HIS A 404 6.50 24.13 -6.65
CA HIS A 404 7.65 23.99 -7.53
C HIS A 404 8.14 22.52 -7.72
N PHE A 405 7.67 21.60 -6.88
CA PHE A 405 7.89 20.15 -7.05
C PHE A 405 6.82 19.47 -7.89
N PHE A 406 5.90 20.23 -8.46
CA PHE A 406 4.83 19.69 -9.30
C PHE A 406 5.37 18.89 -10.50
N ILE A 407 4.82 17.71 -10.71
CA ILE A 407 5.17 16.81 -11.80
C ILE A 407 3.96 16.61 -12.72
N ASP A 408 4.07 17.11 -13.96
CA ASP A 408 3.13 16.78 -15.02
C ASP A 408 3.54 15.45 -15.66
N THR A 409 2.87 14.38 -15.28
CA THR A 409 3.16 13.03 -15.77
C THR A 409 3.02 12.88 -17.28
N ASN A 410 2.21 13.70 -17.97
CA ASN A 410 2.03 13.65 -19.42
C ASN A 410 3.28 14.16 -20.16
N ILE A 411 3.93 15.18 -19.61
CA ILE A 411 5.21 15.68 -20.14
C ILE A 411 6.26 14.57 -20.06
N PHE A 412 6.39 13.92 -18.92
CA PHE A 412 7.36 12.84 -18.70
C PHE A 412 7.04 11.61 -19.56
N ARG A 413 5.79 11.21 -19.72
CA ARG A 413 5.40 10.12 -20.64
C ARG A 413 5.86 10.41 -22.08
N THR A 414 5.69 11.63 -22.53
CA THR A 414 6.13 12.05 -23.86
C THR A 414 7.64 12.01 -24.00
N GLN A 415 8.37 12.47 -22.99
CA GLN A 415 9.86 12.45 -22.96
C GLN A 415 10.40 11.01 -22.96
N ILE A 416 9.86 10.14 -22.10
CA ILE A 416 10.24 8.73 -22.00
C ILE A 416 9.99 7.99 -23.30
N THR A 417 8.85 8.23 -23.96
CA THR A 417 8.52 7.64 -25.26
C THR A 417 9.57 8.03 -26.31
N LYS A 418 9.92 9.32 -26.39
CA LYS A 418 10.97 9.80 -27.30
C LYS A 418 12.33 9.19 -26.99
N ALA A 419 12.74 9.17 -25.72
CA ALA A 419 14.00 8.57 -25.28
C ALA A 419 14.07 7.07 -25.60
N GLY A 420 12.98 6.35 -25.35
CA GLY A 420 12.86 4.92 -25.68
C GLY A 420 13.04 4.64 -27.17
N PHE A 421 12.44 5.45 -28.04
CA PHE A 421 12.65 5.33 -29.49
C PHE A 421 14.10 5.61 -29.89
N GLN A 422 14.75 6.62 -29.29
CA GLN A 422 16.16 6.93 -29.56
C GLN A 422 17.09 5.79 -29.11
N LEU A 423 16.84 5.18 -27.96
CA LEU A 423 17.59 4.03 -27.48
C LEU A 423 17.42 2.82 -28.40
N MET A 424 16.19 2.51 -28.85
CA MET A 424 15.92 1.43 -29.80
C MET A 424 16.65 1.65 -31.14
N THR A 425 16.62 2.86 -31.69
CA THR A 425 17.32 3.18 -32.96
C THR A 425 18.82 3.03 -32.82
N LYS A 426 19.39 3.39 -31.69
CA LYS A 426 20.81 3.25 -31.38
C LYS A 426 21.23 1.76 -31.26
N TRP A 427 20.37 0.92 -30.70
CA TRP A 427 20.58 -0.52 -30.60
C TRP A 427 20.54 -1.22 -31.98
N ILE A 428 19.58 -0.83 -32.81
CA ILE A 428 19.42 -1.39 -34.18
C ILE A 428 20.57 -0.97 -35.11
N SER A 429 21.16 0.20 -34.87
CA SER A 429 22.26 0.73 -35.68
C SER A 429 23.65 0.26 -35.25
N GLN A 430 23.80 -0.51 -34.17
CA GLN A 430 25.07 -1.12 -33.82
C GLN A 430 25.27 -2.39 -34.65
N PRO A 431 26.35 -2.52 -35.47
CA PRO A 431 26.65 -3.74 -36.20
C PRO A 431 26.88 -4.87 -35.19
N CYS A 432 26.25 -6.01 -35.42
CA CYS A 432 26.62 -7.24 -34.72
C CYS A 432 28.08 -7.55 -34.95
N GLY A 433 28.91 -7.28 -33.93
CA GLY A 433 30.32 -7.67 -33.92
C GLY A 433 30.46 -9.15 -33.52
#